data_9350be8329fdbf045fa47ee1eb18808d
#
_entry.id   9350be8329fdbf045fa47ee1eb18808d
#
_cell.length_a   1.000
_cell.length_b   1.000
_cell.length_c   1.000
_cell.angle_alpha   90.00
_cell.angle_beta   90.00
_cell.angle_gamma   90.00
#
_symmetry.space_group_name_H-M   'P 1'
#
loop_
_entity.id
_entity.type
_entity.pdbx_description
1 polymer ?
#
loop_
_entity_poly.entity_id
_entity_poly.type
_entity_poly.pdbx_seq_one_letter_code
_entity_poly.pdbx_strand_id
1 'polypeptide(L)'
;MNTAETPLLEIAGLFKRFGRIEAVRDLTFSVSGGEIVGLLGPNGAGKTTTIRCIASLLRPTAGRVRIGGFDLETSPEDAKRALAYVPEVPNPYEMLTVWEHLRFIAAAYGAEGEMVRAEAVLKRLDLWEKRGELGANLSKGMKQKLACACAFVHRARVFCFDEPLIGLDPKGARELKEMLRESRDAGAAVLVSTHMLDTAERLCDRVIIMDRGAVVEQGTMDELHARVTMGATLEEMFLHLTERAPQEQVPP
;
A
#
# COMPACT_ATOMS: atom_id res chain seq x y z
N MET A 1 19.51 -21.00 11.78
CA MET A 1 19.39 -21.10 10.30
C MET A 1 18.24 -20.19 9.90
N ASN A 2 18.58 -19.03 9.36
CA ASN A 2 17.59 -18.07 8.87
C ASN A 2 17.02 -18.64 7.57
N THR A 3 15.87 -19.29 7.62
CA THR A 3 15.11 -19.62 6.40
C THR A 3 14.65 -18.28 5.84
N ALA A 4 15.34 -17.79 4.81
CA ALA A 4 14.88 -16.63 4.06
C ALA A 4 13.47 -16.95 3.58
N GLU A 5 12.47 -16.35 4.24
CA GLU A 5 11.08 -16.49 3.82
C GLU A 5 10.97 -15.96 2.40
N THR A 6 10.37 -16.77 1.53
CA THR A 6 10.17 -16.36 0.11
C THR A 6 9.30 -15.11 0.09
N PRO A 7 9.75 -14.00 -0.52
CA PRO A 7 8.97 -12.78 -0.54
C PRO A 7 7.63 -12.97 -1.24
N LEU A 8 6.59 -12.36 -0.70
CA LEU A 8 5.25 -12.39 -1.29
C LEU A 8 5.01 -11.29 -2.31
N LEU A 9 5.75 -10.18 -2.21
CA LEU A 9 5.80 -9.13 -3.23
C LEU A 9 7.25 -8.93 -3.65
N GLU A 10 7.52 -9.03 -4.94
CA GLU A 10 8.85 -8.79 -5.52
C GLU A 10 8.75 -7.80 -6.66
N ILE A 11 9.60 -6.80 -6.64
CA ILE A 11 9.77 -5.81 -7.69
C ILE A 11 11.23 -5.83 -8.12
N ALA A 12 11.48 -6.06 -9.40
CA ALA A 12 12.82 -6.17 -9.96
C ALA A 12 12.97 -5.24 -11.17
N GLY A 13 13.84 -4.24 -11.04
CA GLY A 13 14.17 -3.31 -12.11
C GLY A 13 12.96 -2.58 -12.68
N LEU A 14 12.02 -2.14 -11.85
CA LEU A 14 10.79 -1.49 -12.31
C LEU A 14 11.09 -0.11 -12.88
N PHE A 15 10.71 0.09 -14.13
CA PHE A 15 10.69 1.40 -14.79
C PHE A 15 9.28 1.80 -15.17
N LYS A 16 8.93 3.07 -14.96
CA LYS A 16 7.71 3.66 -15.52
C LYS A 16 7.99 5.05 -16.06
N ARG A 17 7.74 5.20 -17.37
CA ARG A 17 7.88 6.46 -18.10
C ARG A 17 6.53 6.92 -18.64
N PHE A 18 6.27 8.22 -18.56
CA PHE A 18 5.17 8.91 -19.22
C PHE A 18 5.76 9.96 -20.18
N GLY A 19 5.79 9.65 -21.47
CA GLY A 19 6.48 10.47 -22.45
C GLY A 19 7.95 10.65 -22.09
N ARG A 20 8.38 11.86 -21.73
CA ARG A 20 9.75 12.18 -21.33
C ARG A 20 9.99 12.07 -19.83
N ILE A 21 8.92 11.92 -19.01
CA ILE A 21 9.03 11.90 -17.55
C ILE A 21 9.25 10.45 -17.09
N GLU A 22 10.34 10.20 -16.40
CA GLU A 22 10.63 8.94 -15.72
C GLU A 22 10.09 8.99 -14.29
N ALA A 23 8.87 8.49 -14.11
CA ALA A 23 8.21 8.51 -12.82
C ALA A 23 8.72 7.44 -11.84
N VAL A 24 9.27 6.33 -12.36
CA VAL A 24 9.94 5.27 -11.59
C VAL A 24 11.17 4.81 -12.37
N ARG A 25 12.32 4.71 -11.67
CA ARG A 25 13.63 4.40 -12.26
C ARG A 25 14.29 3.26 -11.50
N ASP A 26 14.45 2.12 -12.15
CA ASP A 26 15.19 0.95 -11.67
C ASP A 26 14.84 0.53 -10.23
N LEU A 27 13.54 0.55 -9.92
CA LEU A 27 13.08 0.25 -8.59
C LEU A 27 13.13 -1.25 -8.31
N THR A 28 13.89 -1.64 -7.29
CA THR A 28 14.04 -3.04 -6.88
C THR A 28 13.88 -3.15 -5.37
N PHE A 29 12.89 -3.93 -4.94
CA PHE A 29 12.66 -4.28 -3.53
C PHE A 29 11.72 -5.48 -3.42
N SER A 30 11.60 -6.01 -2.21
CA SER A 30 10.66 -7.09 -1.89
C SER A 30 9.97 -6.84 -0.56
N VAL A 31 8.80 -7.50 -0.35
CA VAL A 31 8.09 -7.54 0.93
C VAL A 31 7.82 -9.01 1.26
N SER A 32 8.29 -9.43 2.42
CA SER A 32 8.11 -10.81 2.91
C SER A 32 6.72 -11.01 3.52
N GLY A 33 6.31 -12.27 3.65
CA GLY A 33 5.16 -12.60 4.49
C GLY A 33 5.47 -12.24 5.96
N GLY A 34 4.47 -11.72 6.68
CA GLY A 34 4.68 -11.29 8.06
C GLY A 34 5.44 -9.96 8.19
N GLU A 35 5.47 -9.12 7.14
CA GLU A 35 6.18 -7.84 7.13
C GLU A 35 5.25 -6.69 6.69
N ILE A 36 5.33 -5.55 7.40
CA ILE A 36 4.77 -4.26 6.96
C ILE A 36 5.91 -3.37 6.49
N VAL A 37 5.91 -3.03 5.20
CA VAL A 37 6.90 -2.13 4.59
C VAL A 37 6.27 -0.78 4.28
N GLY A 38 6.88 0.29 4.76
CA GLY A 38 6.53 1.66 4.43
C GLY A 38 7.22 2.13 3.14
N LEU A 39 6.47 2.61 2.16
CA LEU A 39 7.00 3.27 0.99
C LEU A 39 6.91 4.79 1.20
N LEU A 40 8.02 5.40 1.58
CA LEU A 40 8.11 6.80 1.98
C LEU A 40 8.68 7.67 0.85
N GLY A 41 8.39 8.95 0.89
CA GLY A 41 8.94 9.89 -0.06
C GLY A 41 8.07 11.14 -0.20
N PRO A 42 8.62 12.26 -0.73
CA PRO A 42 7.84 13.46 -0.98
C PRO A 42 6.78 13.23 -2.07
N ASN A 43 5.91 14.23 -2.26
CA ASN A 43 4.97 14.21 -3.37
C ASN A 43 5.76 14.21 -4.70
N GLY A 44 5.34 13.35 -5.63
CA GLY A 44 6.06 13.17 -6.89
C GLY A 44 7.25 12.19 -6.84
N ALA A 45 7.58 11.60 -5.69
CA ALA A 45 8.67 10.62 -5.58
C ALA A 45 8.43 9.31 -6.37
N GLY A 46 7.22 9.06 -6.87
CA GLY A 46 6.88 7.85 -7.63
C GLY A 46 6.11 6.78 -6.85
N LYS A 47 5.78 7.01 -5.57
CA LYS A 47 5.08 6.04 -4.70
C LYS A 47 3.77 5.52 -5.31
N THR A 48 2.82 6.41 -5.59
CA THR A 48 1.52 6.07 -6.21
C THR A 48 1.70 5.41 -7.58
N THR A 49 2.68 5.85 -8.37
CA THR A 49 2.98 5.23 -9.67
C THR A 49 3.46 3.79 -9.49
N THR A 50 4.34 3.54 -8.52
CA THR A 50 4.83 2.21 -8.16
C THR A 50 3.67 1.30 -7.74
N ILE A 51 2.85 1.76 -6.79
CA ILE A 51 1.70 0.98 -6.30
C ILE A 51 0.70 0.71 -7.44
N ARG A 52 0.44 1.65 -8.33
CA ARG A 52 -0.42 1.43 -9.50
C ARG A 52 0.18 0.44 -10.50
N CYS A 53 1.49 0.35 -10.62
CA CYS A 53 2.15 -0.71 -11.40
C CYS A 53 1.95 -2.08 -10.73
N ILE A 54 2.11 -2.17 -9.41
CA ILE A 54 1.86 -3.39 -8.63
C ILE A 54 0.39 -3.82 -8.78
N ALA A 55 -0.55 -2.87 -8.66
CA ALA A 55 -1.98 -3.12 -8.81
C ALA A 55 -2.42 -3.42 -10.27
N SER A 56 -1.48 -3.47 -11.22
CA SER A 56 -1.78 -3.67 -12.65
C SER A 56 -2.69 -2.58 -13.26
N LEU A 57 -2.77 -1.42 -12.63
CA LEU A 57 -3.49 -0.24 -13.16
C LEU A 57 -2.63 0.55 -14.15
N LEU A 58 -1.32 0.41 -14.05
CA LEU A 58 -0.34 0.95 -14.98
C LEU A 58 0.60 -0.16 -15.45
N ARG A 59 0.74 -0.33 -16.74
CA ARG A 59 1.74 -1.25 -17.29
C ARG A 59 3.15 -0.67 -17.06
N PRO A 60 4.09 -1.40 -16.44
CA PRO A 60 5.50 -1.02 -16.40
C PRO A 60 6.07 -0.75 -17.80
N THR A 61 7.03 0.17 -17.89
CA THR A 61 7.81 0.35 -19.13
C THR A 61 8.88 -0.74 -19.25
N ALA A 62 9.46 -1.17 -18.13
CA ALA A 62 10.37 -2.29 -18.02
C ALA A 62 10.37 -2.82 -16.58
N GLY A 63 11.03 -3.95 -16.37
CA GLY A 63 11.09 -4.61 -15.06
C GLY A 63 9.99 -5.63 -14.86
N ARG A 64 9.99 -6.23 -13.68
CA ARG A 64 9.10 -7.35 -13.33
C ARG A 64 8.46 -7.13 -11.96
N VAL A 65 7.19 -7.56 -11.83
CA VAL A 65 6.45 -7.58 -10.56
C VAL A 65 5.92 -8.99 -10.35
N ARG A 66 6.17 -9.55 -9.14
CA ARG A 66 5.59 -10.83 -8.71
C ARG A 66 4.79 -10.63 -7.43
N ILE A 67 3.62 -11.25 -7.36
CA ILE A 67 2.65 -11.10 -6.26
C ILE A 67 2.18 -12.48 -5.83
N GLY A 68 2.38 -12.83 -4.57
CA GLY A 68 2.00 -14.15 -4.04
C GLY A 68 2.73 -15.32 -4.69
N GLY A 69 3.89 -15.06 -5.33
CA GLY A 69 4.65 -16.03 -6.11
C GLY A 69 4.32 -16.05 -7.61
N PHE A 70 3.28 -15.32 -8.05
CA PHE A 70 2.84 -15.25 -9.44
C PHE A 70 3.42 -14.00 -10.14
N ASP A 71 3.92 -14.19 -11.35
CA ASP A 71 4.41 -13.08 -12.17
C ASP A 71 3.21 -12.34 -12.79
N LEU A 72 3.20 -11.01 -12.64
CA LEU A 72 2.06 -10.17 -13.08
C LEU A 72 1.87 -10.14 -14.60
N GLU A 73 2.91 -10.39 -15.37
CA GLU A 73 2.82 -10.40 -16.84
C GLU A 73 2.36 -11.77 -17.37
N THR A 74 2.84 -12.86 -16.79
CA THR A 74 2.56 -14.24 -17.29
C THR A 74 1.37 -14.91 -16.60
N SER A 75 1.03 -14.51 -15.37
CA SER A 75 -0.07 -15.06 -14.56
C SER A 75 -0.88 -13.94 -13.88
N PRO A 76 -1.45 -12.99 -14.66
CA PRO A 76 -2.05 -11.78 -14.11
C PRO A 76 -3.27 -12.04 -13.23
N GLU A 77 -4.06 -13.07 -13.50
CA GLU A 77 -5.26 -13.39 -12.71
C GLU A 77 -4.88 -13.92 -11.31
N ASP A 78 -3.92 -14.83 -11.24
CA ASP A 78 -3.47 -15.38 -9.96
C ASP A 78 -2.74 -14.32 -9.12
N ALA A 79 -1.92 -13.48 -9.78
CA ALA A 79 -1.27 -12.35 -9.12
C ALA A 79 -2.30 -11.37 -8.54
N LYS A 80 -3.35 -11.02 -9.29
CA LYS A 80 -4.42 -10.13 -8.83
C LYS A 80 -5.27 -10.76 -7.73
N ARG A 81 -5.53 -12.07 -7.78
CA ARG A 81 -6.25 -12.77 -6.70
C ARG A 81 -5.48 -12.75 -5.37
N ALA A 82 -4.15 -12.74 -5.43
CA ALA A 82 -3.30 -12.65 -4.25
C ALA A 82 -3.20 -11.23 -3.68
N LEU A 83 -3.67 -10.19 -4.38
CA LEU A 83 -3.51 -8.78 -4.06
C LEU A 83 -4.81 -8.15 -3.56
N ALA A 84 -4.72 -7.38 -2.47
CA ALA A 84 -5.70 -6.35 -2.11
C ALA A 84 -5.07 -4.97 -2.31
N TYR A 85 -5.77 -4.07 -2.97
CA TYR A 85 -5.31 -2.71 -3.25
C TYR A 85 -6.32 -1.67 -2.76
N VAL A 86 -5.82 -0.65 -2.06
CA VAL A 86 -6.60 0.53 -1.64
C VAL A 86 -5.93 1.79 -2.20
N PRO A 87 -6.62 2.54 -3.07
CA PRO A 87 -6.08 3.78 -3.62
C PRO A 87 -6.13 4.94 -2.61
N GLU A 88 -5.30 5.96 -2.82
CA GLU A 88 -5.32 7.22 -2.05
C GLU A 88 -6.69 7.92 -2.09
N VAL A 89 -7.34 7.89 -3.26
CA VAL A 89 -8.67 8.48 -3.46
C VAL A 89 -9.63 7.38 -3.92
N PRO A 90 -10.37 6.76 -3.00
CA PRO A 90 -11.35 5.76 -3.33
C PRO A 90 -12.53 6.34 -4.11
N ASN A 91 -12.93 5.61 -5.15
CA ASN A 91 -14.11 5.95 -5.96
C ASN A 91 -15.07 4.75 -5.99
N PRO A 92 -15.90 4.55 -4.95
CA PRO A 92 -16.87 3.47 -4.91
C PRO A 92 -17.95 3.67 -5.99
N TYR A 93 -18.58 2.58 -6.42
CA TYR A 93 -19.71 2.63 -7.34
C TYR A 93 -20.88 3.40 -6.71
N GLU A 94 -21.31 4.48 -7.34
CA GLU A 94 -22.30 5.40 -6.79
C GLU A 94 -23.64 4.71 -6.48
N MET A 95 -24.03 3.75 -7.31
CA MET A 95 -25.32 3.04 -7.25
C MET A 95 -25.33 1.79 -6.37
N LEU A 96 -24.19 1.39 -5.83
CA LEU A 96 -24.11 0.27 -4.89
C LEU A 96 -24.14 0.78 -3.45
N THR A 97 -24.82 0.05 -2.59
CA THR A 97 -24.75 0.28 -1.15
C THR A 97 -23.41 -0.21 -0.59
N VAL A 98 -23.04 0.24 0.61
CA VAL A 98 -21.87 -0.26 1.33
C VAL A 98 -21.84 -1.79 1.37
N TRP A 99 -22.96 -2.43 1.70
CA TRP A 99 -23.06 -3.89 1.76
C TRP A 99 -22.90 -4.56 0.40
N GLU A 100 -23.50 -3.99 -0.64
CA GLU A 100 -23.37 -4.51 -2.00
C GLU A 100 -21.96 -4.42 -2.54
N HIS A 101 -21.17 -3.40 -2.17
CA HIS A 101 -19.75 -3.34 -2.51
C HIS A 101 -18.99 -4.54 -1.94
N LEU A 102 -19.20 -4.88 -0.67
CA LEU A 102 -18.52 -6.02 -0.06
C LEU A 102 -18.95 -7.34 -0.72
N ARG A 103 -20.24 -7.50 -1.01
CA ARG A 103 -20.75 -8.67 -1.75
C ARG A 103 -20.15 -8.76 -3.16
N PHE A 104 -20.05 -7.62 -3.86
CA PHE A 104 -19.45 -7.57 -5.18
C PHE A 104 -17.99 -8.01 -5.16
N ILE A 105 -17.21 -7.48 -4.21
CA ILE A 105 -15.81 -7.88 -4.04
C ILE A 105 -15.71 -9.36 -3.64
N ALA A 106 -16.52 -9.83 -2.69
CA ALA A 106 -16.53 -11.23 -2.29
C ALA A 106 -16.79 -12.15 -3.50
N ALA A 107 -17.77 -11.82 -4.33
CA ALA A 107 -18.09 -12.58 -5.54
C ALA A 107 -16.94 -12.53 -6.58
N ALA A 108 -16.36 -11.34 -6.80
CA ALA A 108 -15.26 -11.17 -7.76
C ALA A 108 -14.01 -11.98 -7.40
N TYR A 109 -13.78 -12.23 -6.11
CA TYR A 109 -12.63 -12.99 -5.61
C TYR A 109 -12.98 -14.42 -5.17
N GLY A 110 -14.23 -14.89 -5.38
CA GLY A 110 -14.69 -16.23 -4.96
C GLY A 110 -14.67 -16.40 -3.44
N ALA A 111 -14.99 -15.33 -2.71
CA ALA A 111 -14.95 -15.26 -1.25
C ALA A 111 -16.35 -15.06 -0.63
N GLU A 112 -17.40 -15.57 -1.27
CA GLU A 112 -18.80 -15.40 -0.80
C GLU A 112 -19.01 -16.01 0.59
N GLY A 113 -18.25 -17.03 0.96
CA GLY A 113 -18.24 -17.62 2.30
C GLY A 113 -17.69 -16.70 3.40
N GLU A 114 -17.02 -15.60 3.05
CA GLU A 114 -16.41 -14.66 3.99
C GLU A 114 -17.34 -13.50 4.42
N MET A 115 -18.64 -13.57 4.11
CA MET A 115 -19.57 -12.47 4.43
C MET A 115 -19.75 -12.22 5.95
N VAL A 116 -19.50 -13.23 6.80
CA VAL A 116 -19.43 -13.02 8.26
C VAL A 116 -18.25 -12.12 8.63
N ARG A 117 -17.10 -12.29 7.96
CA ARG A 117 -15.93 -11.43 8.11
C ARG A 117 -16.21 -10.01 7.61
N ALA A 118 -16.96 -9.88 6.49
CA ALA A 118 -17.37 -8.58 5.96
C ALA A 118 -18.17 -7.76 6.99
N GLU A 119 -19.11 -8.39 7.69
CA GLU A 119 -19.87 -7.76 8.76
C GLU A 119 -18.96 -7.29 9.91
N ALA A 120 -18.05 -8.15 10.37
CA ALA A 120 -17.10 -7.83 11.42
C ALA A 120 -16.21 -6.64 11.03
N VAL A 121 -15.72 -6.61 9.80
CA VAL A 121 -14.89 -5.50 9.26
C VAL A 121 -15.70 -4.18 9.24
N LEU A 122 -16.94 -4.19 8.77
CA LEU A 122 -17.79 -3.00 8.76
C LEU A 122 -18.06 -2.47 10.17
N LYS A 123 -18.26 -3.36 11.16
CA LYS A 123 -18.44 -2.97 12.57
C LYS A 123 -17.19 -2.29 13.11
N ARG A 124 -16.01 -2.83 12.85
CA ARG A 124 -14.73 -2.25 13.29
C ARG A 124 -14.51 -0.86 12.70
N LEU A 125 -14.87 -0.65 11.43
CA LEU A 125 -14.70 0.63 10.74
C LEU A 125 -15.87 1.62 10.92
N ASP A 126 -16.84 1.33 11.81
CA ASP A 126 -18.04 2.13 12.04
C ASP A 126 -18.89 2.37 10.76
N LEU A 127 -18.96 1.38 9.90
CA LEU A 127 -19.79 1.42 8.68
C LEU A 127 -21.00 0.50 8.71
N TRP A 128 -21.14 -0.34 9.75
CA TRP A 128 -22.24 -1.32 9.80
C TRP A 128 -23.63 -0.68 9.76
N GLU A 129 -23.85 0.39 10.53
CA GLU A 129 -25.12 1.11 10.54
C GLU A 129 -25.40 1.86 9.22
N LYS A 130 -24.35 2.04 8.43
CA LYS A 130 -24.40 2.66 7.09
C LYS A 130 -24.39 1.65 5.95
N ARG A 131 -24.53 0.35 6.23
CA ARG A 131 -24.44 -0.70 5.21
C ARG A 131 -25.44 -0.59 4.07
N GLY A 132 -26.59 0.08 4.30
CA GLY A 132 -27.63 0.36 3.28
C GLY A 132 -27.44 1.70 2.54
N GLU A 133 -26.46 2.54 2.92
CA GLU A 133 -26.21 3.81 2.24
C GLU A 133 -25.53 3.57 0.89
N LEU A 134 -25.95 4.34 -0.12
CA LEU A 134 -25.34 4.30 -1.45
C LEU A 134 -23.93 4.94 -1.44
N GLY A 135 -23.05 4.45 -2.31
CA GLY A 135 -21.71 4.97 -2.51
C GLY A 135 -21.67 6.47 -2.81
N ALA A 136 -22.68 6.97 -3.56
CA ALA A 136 -22.84 8.39 -3.85
C ALA A 136 -22.97 9.26 -2.59
N ASN A 137 -23.60 8.75 -1.54
CA ASN A 137 -23.95 9.50 -0.33
C ASN A 137 -22.86 9.46 0.75
N LEU A 138 -21.78 8.71 0.52
CA LEU A 138 -20.71 8.54 1.50
C LEU A 138 -19.80 9.76 1.56
N SER A 139 -19.46 10.19 2.78
CA SER A 139 -18.41 11.18 2.98
C SER A 139 -17.04 10.64 2.52
N LYS A 140 -16.06 11.53 2.32
CA LYS A 140 -14.69 11.13 1.94
C LYS A 140 -14.12 10.07 2.89
N GLY A 141 -14.23 10.27 4.20
CA GLY A 141 -13.75 9.31 5.20
C GLY A 141 -14.51 7.99 5.16
N MET A 142 -15.84 8.00 4.91
CA MET A 142 -16.62 6.76 4.75
C MET A 142 -16.22 6.01 3.46
N LYS A 143 -15.92 6.71 2.36
CA LYS A 143 -15.41 6.09 1.13
C LYS A 143 -14.06 5.43 1.37
N GLN A 144 -13.18 6.07 2.16
CA GLN A 144 -11.89 5.49 2.56
C GLN A 144 -12.08 4.22 3.40
N LYS A 145 -12.94 4.29 4.43
CA LYS A 145 -13.29 3.13 5.26
C LYS A 145 -13.88 1.98 4.44
N LEU A 146 -14.75 2.28 3.46
CA LEU A 146 -15.33 1.28 2.56
C LEU A 146 -14.27 0.61 1.68
N ALA A 147 -13.34 1.38 1.09
CA ALA A 147 -12.25 0.81 0.29
C ALA A 147 -11.36 -0.11 1.14
N CYS A 148 -11.03 0.30 2.37
CA CYS A 148 -10.31 -0.56 3.32
C CYS A 148 -11.14 -1.82 3.64
N ALA A 149 -12.44 -1.70 3.93
CA ALA A 149 -13.30 -2.84 4.20
C ALA A 149 -13.29 -3.85 3.04
N CYS A 150 -13.41 -3.37 1.80
CA CYS A 150 -13.32 -4.21 0.61
C CYS A 150 -11.99 -4.99 0.51
N ALA A 151 -10.88 -4.36 0.88
CA ALA A 151 -9.57 -5.02 0.86
C ALA A 151 -9.46 -6.19 1.85
N PHE A 152 -10.17 -6.14 2.98
CA PHE A 152 -10.12 -7.18 4.00
C PHE A 152 -11.17 -8.30 3.85
N VAL A 153 -12.08 -8.20 2.87
CA VAL A 153 -13.14 -9.23 2.67
C VAL A 153 -12.56 -10.52 2.11
N HIS A 154 -11.65 -10.42 1.13
CA HIS A 154 -11.04 -11.60 0.54
C HIS A 154 -9.70 -11.95 1.21
N ARG A 155 -9.22 -13.19 1.00
CA ARG A 155 -7.99 -13.70 1.62
C ARG A 155 -6.76 -13.32 0.80
N ALA A 156 -6.50 -12.01 0.65
CA ALA A 156 -5.29 -11.54 0.01
C ALA A 156 -4.04 -11.95 0.80
N ARG A 157 -2.98 -12.30 0.10
CA ARG A 157 -1.66 -12.56 0.68
C ARG A 157 -0.77 -11.33 0.67
N VAL A 158 -1.07 -10.37 -0.20
CA VAL A 158 -0.36 -9.10 -0.36
C VAL A 158 -1.37 -7.97 -0.27
N PHE A 159 -1.09 -7.01 0.57
CA PHE A 159 -1.88 -5.79 0.73
C PHE A 159 -1.06 -4.59 0.28
N CYS A 160 -1.61 -3.77 -0.61
CA CYS A 160 -1.01 -2.51 -1.06
C CYS A 160 -1.96 -1.36 -0.75
N PHE A 161 -1.54 -0.45 0.11
CA PHE A 161 -2.31 0.71 0.52
C PHE A 161 -1.60 2.00 0.09
N ASP A 162 -2.30 2.84 -0.65
CA ASP A 162 -1.79 4.15 -1.07
C ASP A 162 -2.38 5.24 -0.17
N GLU A 163 -1.57 5.80 0.75
CA GLU A 163 -1.94 6.84 1.72
C GLU A 163 -3.24 6.53 2.51
N PRO A 164 -3.43 5.32 3.08
CA PRO A 164 -4.73 4.85 3.53
C PRO A 164 -5.30 5.57 4.75
N LEU A 165 -4.48 6.30 5.50
CA LEU A 165 -4.90 6.99 6.72
C LEU A 165 -5.44 8.41 6.47
N ILE A 166 -5.21 8.94 5.26
CA ILE A 166 -5.70 10.27 4.89
C ILE A 166 -7.23 10.26 4.86
N GLY A 167 -7.83 11.21 5.59
CA GLY A 167 -9.28 11.39 5.66
C GLY A 167 -10.00 10.47 6.63
N LEU A 168 -9.29 9.60 7.34
CA LEU A 168 -9.86 8.84 8.46
C LEU A 168 -9.88 9.67 9.74
N ASP A 169 -10.92 9.47 10.54
CA ASP A 169 -10.97 9.92 11.91
C ASP A 169 -9.97 9.14 12.79
N PRO A 170 -9.56 9.65 13.98
CA PRO A 170 -8.56 8.99 14.81
C PRO A 170 -8.91 7.54 15.18
N LYS A 171 -10.20 7.24 15.38
CA LYS A 171 -10.68 5.88 15.67
C LYS A 171 -10.50 4.97 14.48
N GLY A 172 -10.93 5.38 13.28
CA GLY A 172 -10.77 4.62 12.04
C GLY A 172 -9.31 4.39 11.68
N ALA A 173 -8.45 5.40 11.86
CA ALA A 173 -7.01 5.28 11.65
C ALA A 173 -6.37 4.26 12.60
N ARG A 174 -6.77 4.23 13.87
CA ARG A 174 -6.32 3.24 14.84
C ARG A 174 -6.75 1.84 14.45
N GLU A 175 -8.05 1.64 14.14
CA GLU A 175 -8.59 0.35 13.75
C GLU A 175 -7.90 -0.18 12.48
N LEU A 176 -7.69 0.68 11.48
CA LEU A 176 -6.98 0.26 10.27
C LEU A 176 -5.55 -0.21 10.58
N LYS A 177 -4.80 0.50 11.43
CA LYS A 177 -3.46 0.09 11.85
C LYS A 177 -3.47 -1.28 12.54
N GLU A 178 -4.44 -1.55 13.41
CA GLU A 178 -4.58 -2.87 14.05
C GLU A 178 -4.91 -3.96 13.02
N MET A 179 -5.81 -3.69 12.08
CA MET A 179 -6.14 -4.66 11.02
C MET A 179 -4.94 -4.97 10.11
N LEU A 180 -4.07 -3.99 9.84
CA LEU A 180 -2.83 -4.20 9.10
C LEU A 180 -1.84 -5.08 9.88
N ARG A 181 -1.69 -4.84 11.19
CA ARG A 181 -0.86 -5.68 12.07
C ARG A 181 -1.39 -7.11 12.15
N GLU A 182 -2.69 -7.29 12.33
CA GLU A 182 -3.32 -8.60 12.34
C GLU A 182 -3.09 -9.35 11.01
N SER A 183 -3.14 -8.65 9.86
CA SER A 183 -2.86 -9.25 8.57
C SER A 183 -1.40 -9.66 8.43
N ARG A 184 -0.46 -8.82 8.89
CA ARG A 184 0.97 -9.15 8.98
C ARG A 184 1.18 -10.38 9.86
N ASP A 185 0.62 -10.39 11.06
CA ASP A 185 0.78 -11.48 12.04
C ASP A 185 0.16 -12.80 11.52
N ALA A 186 -0.82 -12.71 10.61
CA ALA A 186 -1.35 -13.84 9.87
C ALA A 186 -0.49 -14.27 8.65
N GLY A 187 0.67 -13.63 8.45
CA GLY A 187 1.64 -14.00 7.41
C GLY A 187 1.45 -13.26 6.08
N ALA A 188 0.63 -12.22 5.99
CA ALA A 188 0.52 -11.42 4.79
C ALA A 188 1.70 -10.45 4.64
N ALA A 189 2.04 -10.10 3.40
CA ALA A 189 2.92 -8.98 3.06
C ALA A 189 2.09 -7.70 2.94
N VAL A 190 2.52 -6.63 3.61
CA VAL A 190 1.81 -5.34 3.60
C VAL A 190 2.74 -4.23 3.13
N LEU A 191 2.36 -3.55 2.04
CA LEU A 191 3.02 -2.35 1.54
C LEU A 191 2.11 -1.14 1.77
N VAL A 192 2.60 -0.14 2.48
CA VAL A 192 1.84 1.10 2.77
C VAL A 192 2.64 2.28 2.28
N SER A 193 2.11 3.06 1.32
CA SER A 193 2.70 4.37 1.04
C SER A 193 2.23 5.38 2.08
N THR A 194 3.14 6.23 2.51
CA THR A 194 2.79 7.38 3.35
C THR A 194 3.89 8.46 3.28
N HIS A 195 3.49 9.71 3.51
CA HIS A 195 4.41 10.81 3.77
C HIS A 195 4.48 11.16 5.27
N MET A 196 3.69 10.46 6.10
CA MET A 196 3.62 10.66 7.56
C MET A 196 4.67 9.79 8.24
N LEU A 197 5.84 10.36 8.52
CA LEU A 197 7.00 9.64 9.07
C LEU A 197 6.72 9.02 10.44
N ASP A 198 6.09 9.75 11.35
CA ASP A 198 5.64 9.23 12.67
C ASP A 198 4.77 7.97 12.54
N THR A 199 3.94 7.93 11.51
CA THR A 199 3.08 6.77 11.26
C THR A 199 3.92 5.59 10.77
N ALA A 200 4.86 5.83 9.89
CA ALA A 200 5.76 4.80 9.38
C ALA A 200 6.60 4.19 10.52
N GLU A 201 7.18 5.02 11.39
CA GLU A 201 7.96 4.57 12.55
C GLU A 201 7.18 3.63 13.48
N ARG A 202 5.88 3.90 13.67
CA ARG A 202 5.04 3.13 14.60
C ARG A 202 4.36 1.91 13.97
N LEU A 203 4.25 1.87 12.65
CA LEU A 203 3.49 0.86 11.94
C LEU A 203 4.37 -0.13 11.19
N CYS A 204 5.45 0.36 10.58
CA CYS A 204 6.24 -0.43 9.63
C CYS A 204 7.40 -1.14 10.32
N ASP A 205 7.68 -2.37 9.90
CA ASP A 205 8.84 -3.13 10.34
C ASP A 205 10.11 -2.65 9.60
N ARG A 206 9.94 -2.21 8.34
CA ARG A 206 10.98 -1.67 7.46
C ARG A 206 10.40 -0.57 6.58
N VAL A 207 11.25 0.34 6.12
CA VAL A 207 10.87 1.38 5.17
C VAL A 207 11.77 1.41 3.95
N ILE A 208 11.20 1.91 2.86
CA ILE A 208 11.87 2.22 1.60
C ILE A 208 11.61 3.69 1.33
N ILE A 209 12.66 4.48 1.27
CA ILE A 209 12.59 5.91 1.00
C ILE A 209 12.84 6.13 -0.47
N MET A 210 11.88 6.77 -1.14
CA MET A 210 11.95 7.12 -2.55
C MET A 210 12.13 8.63 -2.73
N ASP A 211 12.97 9.01 -3.66
CA ASP A 211 13.01 10.37 -4.23
C ASP A 211 13.17 10.29 -5.75
N ARG A 212 12.46 11.16 -6.48
CA ARG A 212 12.54 11.31 -7.96
C ARG A 212 12.51 9.98 -8.72
N GLY A 213 11.66 9.06 -8.27
CA GLY A 213 11.44 7.77 -8.93
C GLY A 213 12.42 6.65 -8.59
N ALA A 214 13.39 6.88 -7.71
CA ALA A 214 14.38 5.89 -7.29
C ALA A 214 14.35 5.65 -5.78
N VAL A 215 14.85 4.48 -5.33
CA VAL A 215 15.15 4.24 -3.92
C VAL A 215 16.39 5.03 -3.55
N VAL A 216 16.31 5.83 -2.50
CA VAL A 216 17.46 6.55 -1.93
C VAL A 216 17.99 5.87 -0.67
N GLU A 217 17.13 5.19 0.09
CA GLU A 217 17.52 4.43 1.26
C GLU A 217 16.45 3.37 1.58
N GLN A 218 16.85 2.29 2.25
CA GLN A 218 15.93 1.29 2.79
C GLN A 218 16.55 0.55 3.98
N GLY A 219 15.72 0.12 4.92
CA GLY A 219 16.15 -0.64 6.09
C GLY A 219 15.07 -0.72 7.16
N THR A 220 15.33 -1.49 8.20
CA THR A 220 14.54 -1.46 9.43
C THR A 220 14.74 -0.12 10.15
N MET A 221 13.84 0.23 11.07
CA MET A 221 13.99 1.46 11.86
C MET A 221 15.32 1.47 12.63
N ASP A 222 15.72 0.33 13.21
CA ASP A 222 16.98 0.22 13.96
C ASP A 222 18.21 0.42 13.05
N GLU A 223 18.19 -0.17 11.84
CA GLU A 223 19.27 0.01 10.86
C GLU A 223 19.38 1.46 10.40
N LEU A 224 18.25 2.12 10.18
CA LEU A 224 18.22 3.51 9.75
C LEU A 224 18.69 4.44 10.86
N HIS A 225 18.24 4.26 12.08
CA HIS A 225 18.71 5.03 13.24
C HIS A 225 20.20 4.82 13.52
N ALA A 226 20.73 3.61 13.27
CA ALA A 226 22.17 3.34 13.44
C ALA A 226 23.07 4.04 12.39
N ARG A 227 22.54 4.37 11.22
CA ARG A 227 23.27 5.05 10.13
C ARG A 227 23.26 6.56 10.25
N VAL A 228 22.35 7.11 11.04
CA VAL A 228 22.29 8.55 11.30
C VAL A 228 23.02 8.84 12.61
N THR A 229 23.65 10.01 12.72
CA THR A 229 24.35 10.46 13.95
C THR A 229 23.42 10.28 15.15
N MET A 230 23.92 9.66 16.23
CA MET A 230 23.15 9.29 17.43
C MET A 230 22.12 10.35 17.82
N GLY A 231 20.83 9.98 17.73
CA GLY A 231 19.71 10.81 18.20
C GLY A 231 18.88 11.50 17.12
N ALA A 232 19.18 11.33 15.82
CA ALA A 232 18.36 11.91 14.76
C ALA A 232 17.07 11.10 14.54
N THR A 233 15.97 11.80 14.29
CA THR A 233 14.67 11.24 13.96
C THR A 233 14.63 10.76 12.50
N LEU A 234 13.66 9.89 12.16
CA LEU A 234 13.40 9.51 10.74
C LEU A 234 13.14 10.77 9.88
N GLU A 235 12.53 11.81 10.45
CA GLU A 235 12.25 13.08 9.78
C GLU A 235 13.54 13.81 9.40
N GLU A 236 14.48 13.94 10.32
CA GLU A 236 15.78 14.57 10.04
C GLU A 236 16.57 13.79 8.99
N MET A 237 16.54 12.46 9.05
CA MET A 237 17.16 11.61 8.04
C MET A 237 16.48 11.79 6.67
N PHE A 238 15.17 11.80 6.64
CA PHE A 238 14.39 11.98 5.42
C PHE A 238 14.68 13.32 4.75
N LEU A 239 14.70 14.41 5.51
CA LEU A 239 15.08 15.74 5.03
C LEU A 239 16.51 15.74 4.47
N HIS A 240 17.44 15.14 5.18
CA HIS A 240 18.85 15.08 4.76
C HIS A 240 19.07 14.29 3.46
N LEU A 241 18.30 13.22 3.26
CA LEU A 241 18.34 12.40 2.04
C LEU A 241 17.66 13.07 0.85
N THR A 242 16.57 13.81 1.09
CA THR A 242 15.79 14.45 0.01
C THR A 242 16.31 15.86 -0.33
N GLU A 243 16.99 16.57 0.58
CA GLU A 243 17.59 17.88 0.32
C GLU A 243 18.95 17.78 -0.38
N ARG A 244 19.71 16.69 -0.21
CA ARG A 244 21.03 16.50 -0.84
C ARG A 244 21.01 16.16 -2.32
N ALA A 245 19.85 15.81 -2.90
CA ALA A 245 19.78 15.53 -4.33
C ALA A 245 19.92 16.84 -5.13
N PRO A 246 20.91 16.99 -6.02
CA PRO A 246 21.11 18.20 -6.80
C PRO A 246 19.84 18.54 -7.58
N GLN A 247 19.42 19.80 -7.53
CA GLN A 247 18.39 20.32 -8.42
C GLN A 247 18.95 20.32 -9.84
N GLU A 248 18.80 19.22 -10.58
CA GLU A 248 18.93 19.30 -12.03
C GLU A 248 17.80 20.18 -12.54
N GLN A 249 18.16 21.42 -12.83
CA GLN A 249 17.30 22.37 -13.50
C GLN A 249 16.91 21.76 -14.84
N VAL A 250 15.62 21.47 -14.99
CA VAL A 250 15.04 21.20 -16.31
C VAL A 250 15.15 22.52 -17.09
N PRO A 251 15.92 22.58 -18.18
CA PRO A 251 15.96 23.78 -19.02
C PRO A 251 14.58 24.01 -19.64
N PRO A 252 14.22 25.29 -19.89
CA PRO A 252 12.92 25.73 -20.36
C PRO A 252 12.50 25.16 -21.72
#